data_2afcf6fbf6d69432843a879bb24ecf96
#
_entry.id   2afcf6fbf6d69432843a879bb24ecf96
#
_cell.length_a   1.000
_cell.length_b   1.000
_cell.length_c   1.000
_cell.angle_alpha   90.00
_cell.angle_beta   90.00
_cell.angle_gamma   90.00
#
_symmetry.space_group_name_H-M   'P 1'
#
loop_
_entity.id
_entity.type
_entity.pdbx_description
1 polymer ?
#
loop_
_entity_poly.entity_id
_entity_poly.type
_entity_poly.pdbx_seq_one_letter_code
_entity_poly.pdbx_strand_id
1 'polypeptide(L)'
;MRQFAPAPGRAISESFSFEVHRSNRKTLALYVKAGKLIVRVPLGASRAEVEDFVHSNRIWIEHRLSEESARQQERLVVEHGRRIFYRARELEIVFRQGGKQRIMTDGSQFIIQGHRLTPAKAREQLEDFLIDKASHYIVPRARGLARYLGVEHKISQIKLRKTKSKWGHCTSQGVLQYNWLIMLAPHSIIDYMIAHEVCHLIHMDHSKRFWLLVGSVCPKHEQYIRWLKEHEHRFWF
;
A
#
# COMPACT_ATOMS: atom_id res chain seq x y z
N MET A 1 35.51 -2.75 13.75
CA MET A 1 35.50 -3.68 12.61
C MET A 1 34.08 -3.79 12.10
N ARG A 2 33.74 -3.16 10.96
CA ARG A 2 32.42 -3.30 10.31
C ARG A 2 32.46 -4.61 9.52
N GLN A 3 31.70 -5.62 9.95
CA GLN A 3 31.48 -6.82 9.16
C GLN A 3 30.60 -6.47 7.96
N PHE A 4 31.17 -6.53 6.78
CA PHE A 4 30.43 -6.48 5.52
C PHE A 4 29.52 -7.72 5.44
N ALA A 5 28.20 -7.49 5.33
CA ALA A 5 27.28 -8.55 4.97
C ALA A 5 27.66 -9.05 3.55
N PRO A 6 27.77 -10.35 3.30
CA PRO A 6 28.07 -10.86 1.96
C PRO A 6 26.93 -10.47 1.01
N ALA A 7 27.31 -10.07 -0.21
CA ALA A 7 26.37 -9.73 -1.27
C ALA A 7 25.40 -10.91 -1.54
N PRO A 8 24.13 -10.66 -1.89
CA PRO A 8 23.18 -11.72 -2.21
C PRO A 8 23.65 -12.54 -3.41
N GLY A 9 23.88 -13.83 -3.20
CA GLY A 9 24.20 -14.78 -4.27
C GLY A 9 22.97 -15.05 -5.12
N ARG A 10 23.11 -15.03 -6.45
CA ARG A 10 22.05 -15.40 -7.38
C ARG A 10 22.17 -16.90 -7.66
N ALA A 11 21.16 -17.68 -7.28
CA ALA A 11 21.07 -19.11 -7.60
C ALA A 11 19.98 -19.30 -8.68
N ILE A 12 20.19 -20.25 -9.59
CA ILE A 12 19.28 -20.60 -10.67
C ILE A 12 18.83 -22.03 -10.43
N SER A 13 17.54 -22.27 -10.26
CA SER A 13 16.93 -23.59 -10.41
C SER A 13 16.38 -23.70 -11.85
N GLU A 14 16.14 -24.91 -12.33
CA GLU A 14 15.72 -25.18 -13.73
C GLU A 14 14.46 -24.43 -14.20
N SER A 15 13.73 -23.74 -13.31
CA SER A 15 12.48 -23.03 -13.65
C SER A 15 12.40 -21.56 -13.22
N PHE A 16 13.19 -21.10 -12.26
CA PHE A 16 13.17 -19.67 -11.83
C PHE A 16 14.44 -19.27 -11.06
N SER A 17 14.82 -17.99 -11.19
CA SER A 17 15.92 -17.39 -10.45
C SER A 17 15.45 -16.92 -9.07
N PHE A 18 16.27 -17.06 -8.04
CA PHE A 18 15.98 -16.58 -6.69
C PHE A 18 17.21 -15.92 -6.03
N GLU A 19 16.94 -15.02 -5.09
CA GLU A 19 17.94 -14.36 -4.28
C GLU A 19 18.02 -15.05 -2.91
N VAL A 20 19.25 -15.35 -2.43
CA VAL A 20 19.46 -15.98 -1.12
C VAL A 20 19.92 -14.92 -0.12
N HIS A 21 19.14 -14.72 0.95
CA HIS A 21 19.46 -13.82 2.05
C HIS A 21 19.78 -14.61 3.31
N ARG A 22 21.05 -14.54 3.75
CA ARG A 22 21.54 -15.20 4.96
C ARG A 22 21.42 -14.29 6.17
N SER A 23 20.95 -14.84 7.30
CA SER A 23 20.83 -14.11 8.56
C SER A 23 20.91 -15.04 9.76
N ASN A 24 21.00 -14.49 10.98
CA ASN A 24 20.97 -15.27 12.22
C ASN A 24 19.56 -15.76 12.55
N ARG A 25 18.99 -16.62 11.71
CA ARG A 25 17.69 -17.25 11.86
C ARG A 25 17.83 -18.77 11.98
N LYS A 26 16.80 -19.44 12.49
CA LYS A 26 16.80 -20.91 12.69
C LYS A 26 16.09 -21.69 11.57
N THR A 27 15.32 -21.02 10.71
CA THR A 27 14.46 -21.68 9.72
C THR A 27 14.63 -21.05 8.33
N LEU A 28 14.35 -21.83 7.28
CA LEU A 28 14.23 -21.32 5.92
C LEU A 28 12.86 -20.67 5.73
N ALA A 29 12.75 -19.67 4.86
CA ALA A 29 11.48 -19.09 4.46
C ALA A 29 11.54 -18.51 3.05
N LEU A 30 10.42 -18.62 2.34
CA LEU A 30 10.21 -18.09 0.99
C LEU A 30 9.42 -16.79 1.04
N TYR A 31 9.82 -15.84 0.22
CA TYR A 31 9.12 -14.58 0.00
C TYR A 31 9.08 -14.29 -1.49
N VAL A 32 7.93 -13.90 -1.99
CA VAL A 32 7.81 -13.32 -3.33
C VAL A 32 7.55 -11.82 -3.16
N LYS A 33 8.38 -11.01 -3.78
CA LYS A 33 8.28 -9.55 -3.72
C LYS A 33 8.73 -8.93 -5.04
N ALA A 34 7.89 -8.09 -5.60
CA ALA A 34 8.14 -7.42 -6.88
C ALA A 34 8.54 -8.40 -8.00
N GLY A 35 7.85 -9.55 -8.09
CA GLY A 35 8.11 -10.58 -9.09
C GLY A 35 9.39 -11.40 -8.87
N LYS A 36 10.08 -11.22 -7.73
CA LYS A 36 11.30 -11.96 -7.40
C LYS A 36 11.07 -12.92 -6.24
N LEU A 37 11.64 -14.12 -6.34
CA LEU A 37 11.72 -15.08 -5.25
C LEU A 37 12.92 -14.74 -4.36
N ILE A 38 12.69 -14.59 -3.07
CA ILE A 38 13.72 -14.36 -2.04
C ILE A 38 13.65 -15.51 -1.06
N VAL A 39 14.76 -16.21 -0.89
CA VAL A 39 14.90 -17.30 0.07
C VAL A 39 15.72 -16.80 1.26
N ARG A 40 15.09 -16.69 2.43
CA ARG A 40 15.79 -16.34 3.66
C ARG A 40 16.23 -17.60 4.39
N VAL A 41 17.51 -17.69 4.71
CA VAL A 41 18.13 -18.90 5.25
C VAL A 41 19.04 -18.60 6.45
N PRO A 42 19.29 -19.60 7.34
CA PRO A 42 20.35 -19.54 8.35
C PRO A 42 21.73 -19.29 7.73
N LEU A 43 22.66 -18.73 8.52
CA LEU A 43 24.04 -18.51 8.08
C LEU A 43 24.73 -19.79 7.61
N GLY A 44 24.49 -20.92 8.32
CA GLY A 44 25.10 -22.22 8.06
C GLY A 44 24.35 -23.10 7.03
N ALA A 45 23.25 -22.64 6.44
CA ALA A 45 22.52 -23.45 5.47
C ALA A 45 23.36 -23.75 4.22
N SER A 46 23.43 -25.01 3.82
CA SER A 46 24.12 -25.43 2.62
C SER A 46 23.34 -25.05 1.35
N ARG A 47 24.03 -25.03 0.22
CA ARG A 47 23.39 -24.78 -1.08
C ARG A 47 22.34 -25.84 -1.42
N ALA A 48 22.67 -27.12 -1.16
CA ALA A 48 21.76 -28.24 -1.42
C ALA A 48 20.46 -28.11 -0.61
N GLU A 49 20.54 -27.81 0.70
CA GLU A 49 19.35 -27.57 1.54
C GLU A 49 18.46 -26.45 1.01
N VAL A 50 19.05 -25.37 0.47
CA VAL A 50 18.29 -24.24 -0.11
C VAL A 50 17.61 -24.68 -1.41
N GLU A 51 18.31 -25.39 -2.29
CA GLU A 51 17.77 -25.88 -3.56
C GLU A 51 16.65 -26.90 -3.34
N ASP A 52 16.83 -27.85 -2.43
CA ASP A 52 15.81 -28.83 -2.03
C ASP A 52 14.57 -28.14 -1.45
N PHE A 53 14.77 -27.13 -0.61
CA PHE A 53 13.66 -26.37 -0.02
C PHE A 53 12.87 -25.59 -1.08
N VAL A 54 13.54 -24.98 -2.05
CA VAL A 54 12.91 -24.30 -3.18
C VAL A 54 12.17 -25.29 -4.05
N HIS A 55 12.78 -26.43 -4.36
CA HIS A 55 12.17 -27.49 -5.19
C HIS A 55 10.91 -28.06 -4.53
N SER A 56 10.98 -28.40 -3.25
CA SER A 56 9.83 -28.94 -2.48
C SER A 56 8.65 -27.97 -2.39
N ASN A 57 8.89 -26.67 -2.58
CA ASN A 57 7.84 -25.64 -2.53
C ASN A 57 7.49 -25.05 -3.91
N ARG A 58 7.89 -25.73 -5.00
CA ARG A 58 7.76 -25.21 -6.37
C ARG A 58 6.34 -24.78 -6.72
N ILE A 59 5.32 -25.57 -6.44
CA ILE A 59 3.92 -25.26 -6.74
C ILE A 59 3.48 -23.97 -6.04
N TRP A 60 3.83 -23.82 -4.77
CA TRP A 60 3.55 -22.60 -4.01
C TRP A 60 4.25 -21.38 -4.61
N ILE A 61 5.52 -21.53 -5.02
CA ILE A 61 6.31 -20.45 -5.60
C ILE A 61 5.70 -20.00 -6.93
N GLU A 62 5.39 -20.93 -7.83
CA GLU A 62 4.77 -20.65 -9.12
C GLU A 62 3.43 -19.92 -8.97
N HIS A 63 2.57 -20.39 -8.06
CA HIS A 63 1.31 -19.76 -7.75
C HIS A 63 1.52 -18.31 -7.24
N ARG A 64 2.45 -18.10 -6.30
CA ARG A 64 2.73 -16.76 -5.75
C ARG A 64 3.37 -15.82 -6.75
N LEU A 65 4.24 -16.30 -7.63
CA LEU A 65 4.82 -15.50 -8.72
C LEU A 65 3.75 -15.08 -9.72
N SER A 66 2.84 -15.99 -10.09
CA SER A 66 1.71 -15.70 -10.96
C SER A 66 0.76 -14.65 -10.35
N GLU A 67 0.37 -14.83 -9.07
CA GLU A 67 -0.45 -13.83 -8.35
C GLU A 67 0.22 -12.45 -8.30
N GLU A 68 1.52 -12.40 -8.01
CA GLU A 68 2.26 -11.15 -7.93
C GLU A 68 2.39 -10.48 -9.31
N SER A 69 2.60 -11.29 -10.37
CA SER A 69 2.63 -10.80 -11.76
C SER A 69 1.28 -10.18 -12.15
N ALA A 70 0.18 -10.87 -11.86
CA ALA A 70 -1.17 -10.35 -12.10
C ALA A 70 -1.41 -9.03 -11.37
N ARG A 71 -1.05 -8.96 -10.07
CA ARG A 71 -1.15 -7.73 -9.27
C ARG A 71 -0.29 -6.59 -9.80
N GLN A 72 0.89 -6.89 -10.36
CA GLN A 72 1.75 -5.86 -10.97
C GLN A 72 1.13 -5.30 -12.25
N GLN A 73 0.45 -6.12 -13.05
CA GLN A 73 -0.25 -5.67 -14.26
C GLN A 73 -1.45 -4.76 -13.93
N GLU A 74 -2.06 -4.93 -12.76
CA GLU A 74 -3.17 -4.10 -12.28
C GLU A 74 -2.73 -2.80 -11.60
N ARG A 75 -1.43 -2.55 -11.44
CA ARG A 75 -0.94 -1.28 -10.89
C ARG A 75 -1.40 -0.09 -11.71
N LEU A 76 -1.62 1.01 -11.02
CA LEU A 76 -2.05 2.25 -11.65
C LEU A 76 -1.00 2.79 -12.62
N VAL A 77 -1.37 2.88 -13.90
CA VAL A 77 -0.60 3.54 -14.95
C VAL A 77 -1.40 4.75 -15.42
N VAL A 78 -0.84 5.96 -15.25
CA VAL A 78 -1.53 7.21 -15.59
C VAL A 78 -1.22 7.57 -17.05
N GLU A 79 -2.00 6.98 -17.97
CA GLU A 79 -1.91 7.20 -19.42
C GLU A 79 -3.31 7.27 -20.02
N HIS A 80 -3.43 7.97 -21.14
CA HIS A 80 -4.69 8.04 -21.90
C HIS A 80 -5.15 6.66 -22.36
N GLY A 81 -6.43 6.33 -22.17
CA GLY A 81 -7.02 5.03 -22.51
C GLY A 81 -6.76 3.92 -21.49
N ARG A 82 -5.90 4.14 -20.49
CA ARG A 82 -5.70 3.19 -19.38
C ARG A 82 -6.83 3.32 -18.36
N ARG A 83 -6.95 2.32 -17.49
CA ARG A 83 -7.97 2.32 -16.42
C ARG A 83 -7.39 2.75 -15.08
N ILE A 84 -8.22 3.48 -14.32
CA ILE A 84 -7.97 3.82 -12.92
C ILE A 84 -9.10 3.24 -12.06
N PHE A 85 -8.72 2.59 -10.98
CA PHE A 85 -9.68 2.16 -9.97
C PHE A 85 -9.91 3.32 -8.98
N TYR A 86 -11.08 3.95 -9.09
CA TYR A 86 -11.44 5.12 -8.29
C TYR A 86 -12.80 4.94 -7.64
N ARG A 87 -12.87 5.00 -6.30
CA ARG A 87 -14.12 4.87 -5.54
C ARG A 87 -14.89 3.57 -5.80
N ALA A 88 -14.19 2.43 -5.89
CA ALA A 88 -14.72 1.11 -6.23
C ALA A 88 -15.27 0.99 -7.65
N ARG A 89 -14.89 1.89 -8.55
CA ARG A 89 -15.24 1.83 -9.98
C ARG A 89 -13.98 1.83 -10.82
N GLU A 90 -14.03 1.09 -11.92
CA GLU A 90 -13.02 1.21 -12.97
C GLU A 90 -13.45 2.28 -13.97
N LEU A 91 -12.64 3.31 -14.11
CA LEU A 91 -12.88 4.41 -15.02
C LEU A 91 -11.76 4.45 -16.06
N GLU A 92 -12.09 4.85 -17.29
CA GLU A 92 -11.10 5.11 -18.32
C GLU A 92 -10.43 6.48 -18.07
N ILE A 93 -9.10 6.52 -18.09
CA ILE A 93 -8.34 7.76 -18.00
C ILE A 93 -8.38 8.47 -19.35
N VAL A 94 -8.99 9.65 -19.40
CA VAL A 94 -9.06 10.47 -20.61
C VAL A 94 -8.24 11.74 -20.42
N PHE A 95 -7.25 11.94 -21.31
CA PHE A 95 -6.50 13.21 -21.38
C PHE A 95 -7.23 14.18 -22.28
N ARG A 96 -7.63 15.34 -21.73
CA ARG A 96 -8.23 16.43 -22.48
C ARG A 96 -7.23 17.58 -22.60
N GLN A 97 -6.75 17.83 -23.78
CA GLN A 97 -5.79 18.91 -24.02
C GLN A 97 -6.45 20.30 -23.98
N GLY A 98 -5.74 21.26 -23.45
CA GLY A 98 -6.18 22.65 -23.36
C GLY A 98 -7.07 22.97 -22.15
N GLY A 99 -7.41 24.24 -22.01
CA GLY A 99 -8.23 24.73 -20.91
C GLY A 99 -7.54 24.78 -19.55
N LYS A 100 -8.32 25.11 -18.50
CA LYS A 100 -7.82 25.16 -17.11
C LYS A 100 -7.50 23.75 -16.62
N GLN A 101 -6.38 23.62 -15.91
CA GLN A 101 -5.99 22.39 -15.25
C GLN A 101 -7.05 21.94 -14.25
N ARG A 102 -7.58 20.71 -14.42
CA ARG A 102 -8.58 20.12 -13.53
C ARG A 102 -8.71 18.61 -13.74
N ILE A 103 -9.21 17.93 -12.71
CA ILE A 103 -9.61 16.52 -12.78
C ILE A 103 -11.12 16.42 -12.52
N MET A 104 -11.80 15.65 -13.34
CA MET A 104 -13.24 15.41 -13.28
C MET A 104 -13.56 13.94 -13.50
N THR A 105 -14.74 13.50 -13.04
CA THR A 105 -15.30 12.19 -13.38
C THR A 105 -16.71 12.39 -13.90
N ASP A 106 -17.10 11.65 -14.94
CA ASP A 106 -18.47 11.68 -15.52
C ASP A 106 -19.18 10.34 -15.42
N GLY A 107 -18.79 9.49 -14.49
CA GLY A 107 -19.39 8.17 -14.25
C GLY A 107 -18.66 7.02 -14.94
N SER A 108 -18.13 7.19 -16.14
CA SER A 108 -17.35 6.18 -16.89
C SER A 108 -15.90 6.59 -17.11
N GLN A 109 -15.62 7.88 -17.08
CA GLN A 109 -14.31 8.44 -17.38
C GLN A 109 -13.70 9.18 -16.19
N PHE A 110 -12.39 9.09 -16.08
CA PHE A 110 -11.54 9.90 -15.19
C PHE A 110 -10.77 10.87 -16.07
N ILE A 111 -11.29 12.10 -16.17
CA ILE A 111 -10.81 13.09 -17.13
C ILE A 111 -9.72 13.95 -16.46
N ILE A 112 -8.53 13.92 -17.03
CA ILE A 112 -7.42 14.81 -16.65
C ILE A 112 -7.30 15.86 -17.74
N GLN A 113 -7.56 17.12 -17.42
CA GLN A 113 -7.52 18.25 -18.37
C GLN A 113 -6.36 19.16 -18.07
N GLY A 114 -5.64 19.61 -19.10
CA GLY A 114 -4.53 20.56 -18.95
C GLY A 114 -3.82 20.86 -20.27
N HIS A 115 -2.85 21.75 -20.21
CA HIS A 115 -2.03 22.14 -21.35
C HIS A 115 -0.85 21.19 -21.55
N ARG A 116 -0.64 20.68 -22.77
CA ARG A 116 0.48 19.80 -23.17
C ARG A 116 0.62 18.62 -22.18
N LEU A 117 -0.50 17.94 -21.93
CA LEU A 117 -0.52 16.77 -21.06
C LEU A 117 0.37 15.66 -21.63
N THR A 118 1.30 15.24 -20.81
CA THR A 118 2.07 14.00 -20.98
C THR A 118 1.71 13.06 -19.81
N PRO A 119 2.00 11.75 -19.89
CA PRO A 119 1.79 10.84 -18.75
C PRO A 119 2.41 11.34 -17.44
N ALA A 120 3.62 11.93 -17.51
CA ALA A 120 4.29 12.49 -16.35
C ALA A 120 3.51 13.67 -15.73
N LYS A 121 3.08 14.65 -16.54
CA LYS A 121 2.27 15.77 -16.08
C LYS A 121 0.89 15.35 -15.59
N ALA A 122 0.26 14.38 -16.24
CA ALA A 122 -1.02 13.85 -15.82
C ALA A 122 -0.90 13.16 -14.45
N ARG A 123 0.20 12.45 -14.22
CA ARG A 123 0.51 11.82 -12.93
C ARG A 123 0.73 12.87 -11.83
N GLU A 124 1.53 13.90 -12.08
CA GLU A 124 1.75 15.01 -11.14
C GLU A 124 0.42 15.67 -10.77
N GLN A 125 -0.41 15.97 -11.78
CA GLN A 125 -1.74 16.54 -11.57
C GLN A 125 -2.68 15.62 -10.76
N LEU A 126 -2.60 14.31 -10.97
CA LEU A 126 -3.33 13.33 -10.17
C LEU A 126 -2.82 13.29 -8.72
N GLU A 127 -1.51 13.35 -8.50
CA GLU A 127 -0.92 13.40 -7.16
C GLU A 127 -1.41 14.64 -6.40
N ASP A 128 -1.34 15.84 -7.01
CA ASP A 128 -1.83 17.09 -6.42
C ASP A 128 -3.33 17.03 -6.10
N PHE A 129 -4.14 16.50 -7.02
CA PHE A 129 -5.57 16.31 -6.81
C PHE A 129 -5.86 15.39 -5.62
N LEU A 130 -5.15 14.26 -5.49
CA LEU A 130 -5.35 13.31 -4.39
C LEU A 130 -4.87 13.89 -3.06
N ILE A 131 -3.79 14.67 -3.03
CA ILE A 131 -3.30 15.37 -1.84
C ILE A 131 -4.32 16.41 -1.39
N ASP A 132 -4.84 17.22 -2.32
CA ASP A 132 -5.90 18.19 -2.02
C ASP A 132 -7.13 17.51 -1.44
N LYS A 133 -7.63 16.46 -2.09
CA LYS A 133 -8.76 15.67 -1.59
C LYS A 133 -8.48 15.06 -0.21
N ALA A 134 -7.28 14.56 0.02
CA ALA A 134 -6.89 13.99 1.31
C ALA A 134 -6.88 15.06 2.41
N SER A 135 -6.37 16.26 2.13
CA SER A 135 -6.33 17.35 3.10
C SER A 135 -7.73 17.77 3.55
N HIS A 136 -8.66 17.88 2.61
CA HIS A 136 -10.04 18.29 2.88
C HIS A 136 -10.92 17.17 3.44
N TYR A 137 -10.55 15.91 3.26
CA TYR A 137 -11.34 14.77 3.73
C TYR A 137 -10.78 14.15 5.00
N ILE A 138 -9.49 13.78 5.00
CA ILE A 138 -8.87 13.00 6.10
C ILE A 138 -8.64 13.88 7.33
N VAL A 139 -8.07 15.08 7.14
CA VAL A 139 -7.65 15.93 8.27
C VAL A 139 -8.81 16.29 9.20
N PRO A 140 -9.94 16.86 8.70
CA PRO A 140 -11.07 17.21 9.58
C PRO A 140 -11.72 15.99 10.21
N ARG A 141 -11.81 14.85 9.50
CA ARG A 141 -12.37 13.61 10.05
C ARG A 141 -11.52 12.99 11.13
N ALA A 142 -10.20 12.96 10.95
CA ALA A 142 -9.27 12.46 11.97
C ALA A 142 -9.36 13.29 13.26
N ARG A 143 -9.41 14.62 13.15
CA ARG A 143 -9.62 15.50 14.31
C ARG A 143 -11.00 15.32 14.94
N GLY A 144 -12.05 15.22 14.13
CA GLY A 144 -13.42 15.01 14.61
C GLY A 144 -13.55 13.70 15.39
N LEU A 145 -12.99 12.60 14.88
CA LEU A 145 -13.00 11.32 15.57
C LEU A 145 -12.13 11.35 16.84
N ALA A 146 -10.95 11.98 16.79
CA ALA A 146 -10.10 12.13 17.97
C ALA A 146 -10.79 12.97 19.06
N ARG A 147 -11.57 13.99 18.69
CA ARG A 147 -12.39 14.79 19.62
C ARG A 147 -13.51 13.93 20.23
N TYR A 148 -14.21 13.15 19.43
CA TYR A 148 -15.24 12.22 19.88
C TYR A 148 -14.68 11.21 20.90
N LEU A 149 -13.46 10.72 20.69
CA LEU A 149 -12.75 9.81 21.61
C LEU A 149 -12.03 10.54 22.78
N GLY A 150 -12.12 11.86 22.89
CA GLY A 150 -11.49 12.65 23.96
C GLY A 150 -9.95 12.77 23.86
N VAL A 151 -9.35 12.46 22.69
CA VAL A 151 -7.89 12.40 22.51
C VAL A 151 -7.34 13.38 21.46
N GLU A 152 -8.11 14.38 21.04
CA GLU A 152 -7.65 15.36 20.05
C GLU A 152 -6.37 16.10 20.53
N HIS A 153 -6.24 16.32 21.82
CA HIS A 153 -5.08 16.94 22.46
C HIS A 153 -3.77 16.15 22.27
N LYS A 154 -3.87 14.85 21.95
CA LYS A 154 -2.70 14.00 21.66
C LYS A 154 -2.21 14.14 20.22
N ILE A 155 -2.97 14.77 19.32
CA ILE A 155 -2.53 14.97 17.93
C ILE A 155 -1.52 16.13 17.90
N SER A 156 -0.25 15.79 17.68
CA SER A 156 0.80 16.78 17.44
C SER A 156 0.82 17.28 15.99
N GLN A 157 0.61 16.36 15.04
CA GLN A 157 0.60 16.68 13.62
C GLN A 157 -0.17 15.64 12.81
N ILE A 158 -0.81 16.06 11.70
CA ILE A 158 -1.34 15.15 10.67
C ILE A 158 -0.55 15.35 9.39
N LYS A 159 0.07 14.27 8.87
CA LYS A 159 0.91 14.29 7.66
C LYS A 159 0.25 13.48 6.55
N LEU A 160 0.24 14.05 5.35
CA LEU A 160 -0.15 13.35 4.13
C LEU A 160 1.11 13.06 3.32
N ARG A 161 1.45 11.79 3.12
CA ARG A 161 2.68 11.37 2.45
C ARG A 161 2.44 10.16 1.57
N LYS A 162 3.18 10.04 0.47
CA LYS A 162 3.31 8.79 -0.27
C LYS A 162 4.31 7.88 0.43
N THR A 163 3.88 6.71 0.82
CA THR A 163 4.72 5.67 1.42
C THR A 163 4.73 4.43 0.52
N LYS A 164 5.74 3.58 0.65
CA LYS A 164 5.89 2.40 -0.22
C LYS A 164 5.07 1.18 0.21
N SER A 165 4.60 1.13 1.47
CA SER A 165 4.03 -0.10 2.04
C SER A 165 3.03 0.11 3.18
N LYS A 166 2.70 1.35 3.54
CA LYS A 166 1.78 1.65 4.64
C LYS A 166 0.71 2.61 4.17
N TRP A 167 -0.52 2.38 4.60
CA TRP A 167 -1.65 3.29 4.37
C TRP A 167 -1.75 4.37 5.43
N GLY A 168 -1.39 4.02 6.67
CA GLY A 168 -1.34 4.93 7.79
C GLY A 168 -0.21 4.59 8.76
N HIS A 169 0.05 5.49 9.69
CA HIS A 169 0.98 5.31 10.81
C HIS A 169 0.72 6.35 11.88
N CYS A 170 0.64 5.91 13.13
CA CYS A 170 0.63 6.76 14.30
C CYS A 170 1.94 6.60 15.08
N THR A 171 2.55 7.70 15.51
CA THR A 171 3.73 7.65 16.37
C THR A 171 3.34 7.87 17.84
N SER A 172 4.21 7.45 18.77
CA SER A 172 4.05 7.72 20.22
C SER A 172 4.01 9.21 20.55
N GLN A 173 4.52 10.09 19.67
CA GLN A 173 4.47 11.54 19.81
C GLN A 173 3.18 12.14 19.21
N GLY A 174 2.19 11.33 18.83
CA GLY A 174 0.92 11.82 18.32
C GLY A 174 0.95 12.33 16.86
N VAL A 175 1.95 11.95 16.07
CA VAL A 175 1.95 12.24 14.63
C VAL A 175 1.11 11.19 13.93
N LEU A 176 -0.02 11.60 13.34
CA LEU A 176 -0.84 10.78 12.45
C LEU A 176 -0.35 10.97 11.01
N GLN A 177 0.01 9.91 10.33
CA GLN A 177 0.41 9.95 8.93
C GLN A 177 -0.54 9.11 8.10
N TYR A 178 -0.98 9.63 6.95
CA TYR A 178 -1.83 8.92 5.98
C TYR A 178 -1.20 8.97 4.60
N ASN A 179 -1.29 7.86 3.89
CA ASN A 179 -0.94 7.83 2.47
C ASN A 179 -2.12 8.37 1.65
N TRP A 180 -1.90 9.49 0.99
CA TRP A 180 -2.95 10.15 0.22
C TRP A 180 -3.48 9.30 -0.96
N LEU A 181 -2.74 8.29 -1.42
CA LEU A 181 -3.24 7.32 -2.42
C LEU A 181 -4.51 6.58 -1.95
N ILE A 182 -4.77 6.50 -0.63
CA ILE A 182 -6.00 5.91 -0.09
C ILE A 182 -7.26 6.66 -0.59
N MET A 183 -7.12 7.89 -1.08
CA MET A 183 -8.21 8.65 -1.68
C MET A 183 -8.77 8.01 -2.97
N LEU A 184 -8.07 7.07 -3.56
CA LEU A 184 -8.59 6.22 -4.66
C LEU A 184 -9.62 5.20 -4.15
N ALA A 185 -9.56 4.79 -2.90
CA ALA A 185 -10.48 3.84 -2.28
C ALA A 185 -11.87 4.44 -2.01
N PRO A 186 -12.90 3.62 -1.77
CA PRO A 186 -14.20 4.07 -1.25
C PRO A 186 -14.07 4.85 0.06
N HIS A 187 -15.01 5.75 0.33
CA HIS A 187 -15.00 6.55 1.56
C HIS A 187 -14.97 5.70 2.83
N SER A 188 -15.72 4.58 2.85
CA SER A 188 -15.74 3.66 4.00
C SER A 188 -14.38 3.06 4.32
N ILE A 189 -13.54 2.83 3.31
CA ILE A 189 -12.17 2.33 3.48
C ILE A 189 -11.25 3.45 4.02
N ILE A 190 -11.45 4.67 3.54
CA ILE A 190 -10.72 5.84 4.04
C ILE A 190 -11.09 6.10 5.50
N ASP A 191 -12.38 6.07 5.83
CA ASP A 191 -12.88 6.28 7.20
C ASP A 191 -12.39 5.18 8.15
N TYR A 192 -12.31 3.91 7.67
CA TYR A 192 -11.66 2.84 8.42
C TYR A 192 -10.19 3.15 8.71
N MET A 193 -9.42 3.61 7.72
CA MET A 193 -8.02 3.96 7.92
C MET A 193 -7.86 5.13 8.90
N ILE A 194 -8.74 6.13 8.82
CA ILE A 194 -8.78 7.23 9.79
C ILE A 194 -9.04 6.70 11.19
N ALA A 195 -10.03 5.81 11.37
CA ALA A 195 -10.36 5.22 12.65
C ALA A 195 -9.19 4.40 13.21
N HIS A 196 -8.51 3.61 12.36
CA HIS A 196 -7.36 2.79 12.74
C HIS A 196 -6.24 3.65 13.34
N GLU A 197 -5.83 4.71 12.63
CA GLU A 197 -4.72 5.56 13.09
C GLU A 197 -5.09 6.42 14.30
N VAL A 198 -6.34 6.90 14.38
CA VAL A 198 -6.80 7.66 15.56
C VAL A 198 -6.89 6.78 16.79
N CYS A 199 -7.31 5.52 16.67
CA CYS A 199 -7.33 4.56 17.78
C CYS A 199 -5.94 4.28 18.34
N HIS A 200 -4.89 4.39 17.53
CA HIS A 200 -3.50 4.31 18.00
C HIS A 200 -3.09 5.43 18.96
N LEU A 201 -3.79 6.57 18.99
CA LEU A 201 -3.56 7.58 20.05
C LEU A 201 -3.92 7.08 21.47
N ILE A 202 -4.68 5.98 21.55
CA ILE A 202 -5.10 5.34 22.82
C ILE A 202 -4.34 4.03 23.04
N HIS A 203 -4.24 3.19 22.00
CA HIS A 203 -3.55 1.90 22.06
C HIS A 203 -2.53 1.81 20.94
N MET A 204 -1.24 1.86 21.27
CA MET A 204 -0.15 1.85 20.28
C MET A 204 0.10 0.49 19.66
N ASP A 205 -0.43 -0.58 20.21
CA ASP A 205 -0.34 -1.95 19.72
C ASP A 205 -1.66 -2.40 19.07
N HIS A 206 -1.64 -3.56 18.41
CA HIS A 206 -2.84 -4.19 17.83
C HIS A 206 -3.41 -5.25 18.79
N SER A 207 -3.45 -4.97 20.09
CA SER A 207 -4.02 -5.84 21.11
C SER A 207 -5.55 -5.98 20.97
N LYS A 208 -6.14 -6.89 21.75
CA LYS A 208 -7.61 -7.03 21.79
C LYS A 208 -8.32 -5.71 22.16
N ARG A 209 -7.72 -4.89 23.02
CA ARG A 209 -8.26 -3.58 23.42
C ARG A 209 -8.30 -2.61 22.24
N PHE A 210 -7.24 -2.59 21.43
CA PHE A 210 -7.19 -1.80 20.20
C PHE A 210 -8.33 -2.18 19.26
N TRP A 211 -8.49 -3.48 18.95
CA TRP A 211 -9.52 -3.93 18.02
C TRP A 211 -10.94 -3.73 18.53
N LEU A 212 -11.17 -3.84 19.84
CA LEU A 212 -12.45 -3.47 20.46
C LEU A 212 -12.76 -1.98 20.26
N LEU A 213 -11.77 -1.11 20.44
CA LEU A 213 -11.93 0.33 20.21
C LEU A 213 -12.19 0.63 18.72
N VAL A 214 -11.42 0.04 17.80
CA VAL A 214 -11.68 0.18 16.36
C VAL A 214 -13.09 -0.30 16.02
N GLY A 215 -13.51 -1.44 16.54
CA GLY A 215 -14.87 -1.99 16.32
C GLY A 215 -16.00 -1.11 16.83
N SER A 216 -15.79 -0.37 17.93
CA SER A 216 -16.80 0.55 18.48
C SER A 216 -17.04 1.77 17.58
N VAL A 217 -16.02 2.26 16.86
CA VAL A 217 -16.14 3.43 15.97
C VAL A 217 -16.26 3.05 14.48
N CYS A 218 -15.87 1.83 14.14
CA CYS A 218 -15.93 1.28 12.79
C CYS A 218 -16.36 -0.19 12.81
N PRO A 219 -17.65 -0.51 13.02
CA PRO A 219 -18.13 -1.90 13.22
C PRO A 219 -17.80 -2.86 12.07
N LYS A 220 -17.67 -2.37 10.84
CA LYS A 220 -17.37 -3.17 9.66
C LYS A 220 -15.85 -3.27 9.35
N HIS A 221 -14.98 -2.92 10.29
CA HIS A 221 -13.53 -2.83 10.08
C HIS A 221 -12.91 -4.10 9.48
N GLU A 222 -13.35 -5.30 9.87
CA GLU A 222 -12.83 -6.56 9.31
C GLU A 222 -13.14 -6.72 7.82
N GLN A 223 -14.32 -6.26 7.36
CA GLN A 223 -14.68 -6.26 5.95
C GLN A 223 -13.78 -5.29 5.17
N TYR A 224 -13.47 -4.14 5.76
CA TYR A 224 -12.63 -3.12 5.14
C TYR A 224 -11.15 -3.54 5.08
N ILE A 225 -10.67 -4.29 6.08
CA ILE A 225 -9.33 -4.92 6.05
C ILE A 225 -9.23 -5.90 4.88
N ARG A 226 -10.23 -6.80 4.71
CA ARG A 226 -10.25 -7.76 3.61
C ARG A 226 -10.27 -7.05 2.27
N TRP A 227 -11.19 -6.10 2.12
CA TRP A 227 -11.31 -5.31 0.90
C TRP A 227 -10.00 -4.61 0.53
N LEU A 228 -9.32 -3.99 1.50
CA LEU A 228 -8.07 -3.28 1.25
C LEU A 228 -6.97 -4.24 0.78
N LYS A 229 -6.84 -5.42 1.41
CA LYS A 229 -5.88 -6.46 0.98
C LYS A 229 -6.12 -6.95 -0.45
N GLU A 230 -7.38 -7.02 -0.87
CA GLU A 230 -7.75 -7.47 -2.22
C GLU A 230 -7.46 -6.42 -3.29
N HIS A 231 -7.59 -5.13 -2.95
CA HIS A 231 -7.58 -4.06 -3.94
C HIS A 231 -6.39 -3.11 -3.86
N GLU A 232 -5.60 -3.12 -2.78
CA GLU A 232 -4.55 -2.13 -2.53
C GLU A 232 -3.48 -2.08 -3.62
N HIS A 233 -3.18 -3.21 -4.28
CA HIS A 233 -2.20 -3.28 -5.36
C HIS A 233 -2.54 -2.38 -6.55
N ARG A 234 -3.83 -2.06 -6.75
CA ARG A 234 -4.37 -1.22 -7.83
C ARG A 234 -4.15 0.28 -7.61
N PHE A 235 -3.71 0.69 -6.41
CA PHE A 235 -3.51 2.09 -6.06
C PHE A 235 -2.05 2.54 -6.19
N TRP A 236 -1.12 1.59 -6.27
CA TRP A 236 0.30 1.89 -6.35
C TRP A 236 0.75 2.15 -7.79
N PHE A 237 1.61 3.16 -7.99
CA PHE A 237 2.27 3.51 -9.26
C PHE A 237 3.70 3.95 -9.06
#